data_898c91bdc40b1955b7e15b464f9dfada
#
_entry.id   898c91bdc40b1955b7e15b464f9dfada
#
_cell.length_a   1.000
_cell.length_b   1.000
_cell.length_c   1.000
_cell.angle_alpha   90.00
_cell.angle_beta   90.00
_cell.angle_gamma   90.00
#
_symmetry.space_group_name_H-M   'P 1'
#
loop_
_entity.id
_entity.type
_entity.pdbx_description
1 polymer ?
#
loop_
_entity_poly.entity_id
_entity_poly.type
_entity_poly.pdbx_seq_one_letter_code
_entity_poly.pdbx_strand_id
1 'polypeptide(L)'
;LGGMCVANKDYDDLLRSFMNNSSKAYDEDRHAVEKQAQQAPVQRNAAADRAARHKKEQQMENRLAAKKRKKASKPPKESTPARKLGKVLLGCLMVICVVGIVCCSVLFIYGYSVVHGDKVFDLTEQKYSQNMTSFIYGTDKNGKTVEITRLHGEENRIWVDMDDMSPYMPKAFVAGEDKRFYEHHGVDWVRTIGVFVKPTNFGQGGSTITQQLIKNLTDENQVTFIRKFNEILQALNLERNYSKDEIIEAYLNTVYLSNGCYGVKTAAEKYFGKDIKDLNAAECASLAAITKAPSTYDPLNDPKANKKRQEYFLEAMYKEGSISKDEYESAKSYKLVFTNSKEYKGSKVKAKSTKKAQTVNSYYVDHVITSVIEDLQKNGYTYKKAKNMVYGGGLKIYTAIDFDVQKALENVYENYKRMPDETVQGAMVVMDYNGRVLGL
;
A
#
# COMPACT_ATOMS: atom_id res chain seq x y z
N LEU A 1 -27.92 -0.40 17.30
CA LEU A 1 -29.32 -0.60 16.96
C LEU A 1 -29.71 0.34 15.83
N GLY A 2 -30.09 -0.18 14.66
CA GLY A 2 -30.69 0.57 13.56
C GLY A 2 -29.96 0.33 12.23
N GLY A 3 -30.05 -0.91 11.69
CA GLY A 3 -29.68 -1.20 10.33
C GLY A 3 -30.63 -0.51 9.34
N MET A 4 -30.10 0.14 8.35
CA MET A 4 -30.83 0.59 7.17
C MET A 4 -30.38 -0.26 5.97
N CYS A 5 -31.13 -1.35 5.70
CA CYS A 5 -31.15 -2.00 4.40
C CYS A 5 -31.87 -1.08 3.42
N VAL A 6 -31.16 -0.47 2.50
CA VAL A 6 -31.75 0.11 1.30
C VAL A 6 -31.85 -1.02 0.27
N ALA A 7 -33.03 -1.63 0.21
CA ALA A 7 -33.39 -2.57 -0.86
C ALA A 7 -33.47 -1.79 -2.19
N ASN A 8 -32.73 -2.26 -3.18
CA ASN A 8 -32.70 -1.69 -4.52
C ASN A 8 -34.01 -2.06 -5.28
N LYS A 9 -35.07 -1.31 -5.02
CA LYS A 9 -36.40 -1.50 -5.59
C LYS A 9 -36.46 -1.25 -7.10
N ASP A 10 -35.49 -0.48 -7.60
CA ASP A 10 -35.46 -0.10 -9.04
C ASP A 10 -34.95 -1.21 -9.96
N TYR A 11 -34.19 -2.17 -9.45
CA TYR A 11 -33.65 -3.27 -10.27
C TYR A 11 -34.68 -4.39 -10.50
N ASP A 12 -35.50 -4.67 -9.50
CA ASP A 12 -36.58 -5.66 -9.62
C ASP A 12 -37.75 -5.16 -10.52
N ASP A 13 -38.02 -3.86 -10.50
CA ASP A 13 -39.02 -3.26 -11.36
C ASP A 13 -38.58 -3.20 -12.84
N LEU A 14 -37.27 -3.02 -13.09
CA LEU A 14 -36.69 -3.08 -14.44
C LEU A 14 -36.72 -4.51 -15.02
N LEU A 15 -36.43 -5.52 -14.22
CA LEU A 15 -36.49 -6.92 -14.60
C LEU A 15 -37.94 -7.38 -14.88
N ARG A 16 -38.89 -6.92 -14.07
CA ARG A 16 -40.34 -7.21 -14.31
C ARG A 16 -40.87 -6.53 -15.57
N SER A 17 -40.42 -5.31 -15.87
CA SER A 17 -40.75 -4.60 -17.11
C SER A 17 -40.22 -5.32 -18.36
N PHE A 18 -38.99 -5.86 -18.27
CA PHE A 18 -38.37 -6.59 -19.40
C PHE A 18 -39.02 -7.95 -19.64
N MET A 19 -39.45 -8.66 -18.59
CA MET A 19 -40.15 -9.95 -18.70
C MET A 19 -41.57 -9.80 -19.18
N ASN A 20 -42.27 -8.72 -18.81
CA ASN A 20 -43.65 -8.46 -19.32
C ASN A 20 -43.69 -7.99 -20.78
N ASN A 21 -42.65 -7.30 -21.28
CA ASN A 21 -42.59 -6.90 -22.69
C ASN A 21 -42.26 -8.06 -23.63
N SER A 22 -41.47 -9.03 -23.19
CA SER A 22 -41.15 -10.21 -24.00
C SER A 22 -42.31 -11.19 -24.10
N SER A 23 -43.20 -11.29 -23.08
CA SER A 23 -44.39 -12.13 -23.16
C SER A 23 -45.49 -11.53 -24.04
N LYS A 24 -45.63 -10.18 -24.08
CA LYS A 24 -46.60 -9.52 -24.98
C LYS A 24 -46.24 -9.66 -26.47
N ALA A 25 -44.95 -9.58 -26.80
CA ALA A 25 -44.51 -9.76 -28.20
C ALA A 25 -44.71 -11.20 -28.67
N TYR A 26 -44.68 -12.20 -27.80
CA TYR A 26 -44.89 -13.61 -28.16
C TYR A 26 -46.37 -13.97 -28.35
N ASP A 27 -47.28 -13.29 -27.65
CA ASP A 27 -48.74 -13.51 -27.79
C ASP A 27 -49.33 -12.78 -29.03
N GLU A 28 -48.81 -11.62 -29.42
CA GLU A 28 -49.25 -10.90 -30.63
C GLU A 28 -48.89 -11.64 -31.92
N ASP A 29 -47.73 -12.29 -32.01
CA ASP A 29 -47.34 -13.11 -33.15
C ASP A 29 -48.19 -14.41 -33.29
N ARG A 30 -48.66 -14.96 -32.18
CA ARG A 30 -49.47 -16.15 -32.15
C ARG A 30 -50.90 -15.89 -32.68
N HIS A 31 -51.47 -14.74 -32.33
CA HIS A 31 -52.81 -14.34 -32.82
C HIS A 31 -52.79 -13.88 -34.28
N ALA A 32 -51.68 -13.42 -34.82
CA ALA A 32 -51.55 -13.08 -36.23
C ALA A 32 -51.49 -14.33 -37.14
N VAL A 33 -50.88 -15.42 -36.66
CA VAL A 33 -50.79 -16.70 -37.40
C VAL A 33 -52.10 -17.46 -37.38
N GLU A 34 -52.91 -17.39 -36.32
CA GLU A 34 -54.21 -18.05 -36.23
C GLU A 34 -55.30 -17.36 -37.08
N LYS A 35 -55.24 -16.03 -37.32
CA LYS A 35 -56.19 -15.31 -38.17
C LYS A 35 -55.95 -15.50 -39.65
N GLN A 36 -54.79 -15.93 -40.12
CA GLN A 36 -54.52 -16.26 -41.53
C GLN A 36 -54.92 -17.69 -41.90
N ALA A 37 -55.23 -18.55 -40.94
CA ALA A 37 -55.59 -19.93 -41.18
C ALA A 37 -57.13 -20.15 -41.45
N GLN A 38 -57.99 -19.10 -41.37
CA GLN A 38 -59.46 -19.25 -41.44
C GLN A 38 -60.14 -18.66 -42.68
N GLN A 39 -59.38 -18.33 -43.73
CA GLN A 39 -60.05 -17.88 -45.00
C GLN A 39 -59.51 -18.65 -46.22
N ALA A 40 -60.18 -19.66 -46.65
CA ALA A 40 -60.70 -20.00 -48.00
C ALA A 40 -60.92 -21.52 -48.22
N PRO A 41 -62.03 -21.96 -48.67
CA PRO A 41 -62.23 -23.33 -49.12
C PRO A 41 -61.88 -23.39 -50.60
N VAL A 42 -60.79 -23.98 -50.99
CA VAL A 42 -60.57 -24.41 -52.37
C VAL A 42 -60.59 -25.92 -52.39
N GLN A 43 -61.67 -26.45 -52.96
CA GLN A 43 -61.75 -27.86 -53.32
C GLN A 43 -60.56 -28.19 -54.25
N ARG A 44 -59.55 -28.86 -53.77
CA ARG A 44 -58.48 -29.48 -54.55
C ARG A 44 -58.63 -30.99 -54.51
N ASN A 45 -58.64 -31.59 -55.69
CA ASN A 45 -58.68 -33.04 -55.86
C ASN A 45 -57.63 -33.75 -55.04
N ALA A 46 -58.01 -34.37 -53.94
CA ALA A 46 -57.16 -35.06 -52.98
C ALA A 46 -56.28 -36.19 -53.58
N ALA A 47 -56.70 -36.69 -54.74
CA ALA A 47 -56.01 -37.73 -55.52
C ALA A 47 -54.76 -37.16 -56.26
N ALA A 48 -54.86 -35.94 -56.80
CA ALA A 48 -53.70 -35.28 -57.49
C ALA A 48 -52.62 -34.84 -56.52
N ASP A 49 -53.00 -34.35 -55.32
CA ASP A 49 -52.09 -33.95 -54.30
C ASP A 49 -51.35 -35.13 -53.65
N ARG A 50 -52.03 -36.28 -53.49
CA ARG A 50 -51.36 -37.52 -53.04
C ARG A 50 -50.35 -38.03 -54.06
N ALA A 51 -50.68 -38.01 -55.36
CA ALA A 51 -49.71 -38.40 -56.40
C ALA A 51 -48.54 -37.46 -56.52
N ALA A 52 -48.72 -36.14 -56.31
CA ALA A 52 -47.66 -35.15 -56.30
C ALA A 52 -46.73 -35.28 -55.05
N ARG A 53 -47.30 -35.61 -53.92
CA ARG A 53 -46.51 -35.89 -52.69
C ARG A 53 -45.71 -37.18 -52.86
N HIS A 54 -46.25 -38.25 -53.29
CA HIS A 54 -45.55 -39.51 -53.58
C HIS A 54 -44.41 -39.34 -54.58
N LYS A 55 -44.60 -38.53 -55.62
CA LYS A 55 -43.55 -38.22 -56.59
C LYS A 55 -42.40 -37.37 -56.01
N LYS A 56 -42.71 -36.44 -55.11
CA LYS A 56 -41.71 -35.67 -54.39
C LYS A 56 -40.97 -36.53 -53.39
N GLU A 57 -41.63 -37.40 -52.65
CA GLU A 57 -40.99 -38.32 -51.69
C GLU A 57 -40.04 -39.29 -52.40
N GLN A 58 -40.51 -39.91 -53.51
CA GLN A 58 -39.64 -40.77 -54.32
C GLN A 58 -38.48 -40.06 -54.93
N GLN A 59 -38.62 -38.76 -55.36
CA GLN A 59 -37.51 -37.96 -55.84
C GLN A 59 -36.56 -37.62 -54.73
N MET A 60 -37.01 -37.37 -53.49
CA MET A 60 -36.23 -37.08 -52.35
C MET A 60 -35.47 -38.33 -51.89
N GLU A 61 -36.08 -39.49 -51.83
CA GLU A 61 -35.44 -40.77 -51.54
C GLU A 61 -34.35 -41.13 -52.56
N ASN A 62 -34.66 -40.96 -53.87
CA ASN A 62 -33.69 -41.17 -54.94
C ASN A 62 -32.50 -40.21 -54.85
N ARG A 63 -32.71 -38.92 -54.45
CA ARG A 63 -31.64 -37.96 -54.20
C ARG A 63 -30.82 -38.33 -52.99
N LEU A 64 -31.42 -38.82 -51.90
CA LEU A 64 -30.72 -39.27 -50.68
C LEU A 64 -29.97 -40.59 -50.99
N ALA A 65 -30.53 -41.52 -51.73
CA ALA A 65 -29.83 -42.74 -52.16
C ALA A 65 -28.65 -42.43 -53.09
N ALA A 66 -28.81 -41.48 -54.03
CA ALA A 66 -27.74 -41.03 -54.91
C ALA A 66 -26.61 -40.31 -54.11
N LYS A 67 -26.99 -39.48 -53.08
CA LYS A 67 -26.00 -38.88 -52.17
C LYS A 67 -25.27 -39.92 -51.30
N LYS A 68 -26.00 -40.96 -50.81
CA LYS A 68 -25.41 -42.09 -50.09
C LYS A 68 -24.46 -42.91 -50.98
N ARG A 69 -24.84 -43.23 -52.24
CA ARG A 69 -23.98 -43.94 -53.22
C ARG A 69 -22.75 -43.11 -53.61
N LYS A 70 -22.85 -41.78 -53.80
CA LYS A 70 -21.69 -40.89 -54.04
C LYS A 70 -20.77 -40.77 -52.83
N LYS A 71 -21.30 -40.97 -51.61
CA LYS A 71 -20.47 -40.96 -50.37
C LYS A 71 -19.80 -42.30 -50.15
N ALA A 72 -20.44 -43.44 -50.58
CA ALA A 72 -19.89 -44.78 -50.47
C ALA A 72 -18.86 -45.13 -51.58
N SER A 73 -18.92 -44.44 -52.75
CA SER A 73 -17.98 -44.69 -53.86
C SER A 73 -16.67 -43.86 -53.80
N LYS A 74 -16.50 -43.04 -52.77
CA LYS A 74 -15.18 -42.40 -52.58
C LYS A 74 -14.30 -43.38 -51.80
N PRO A 75 -13.17 -43.80 -52.37
CA PRO A 75 -12.23 -44.62 -51.60
C PRO A 75 -11.82 -43.85 -50.34
N PRO A 76 -11.62 -44.55 -49.23
CA PRO A 76 -11.17 -43.90 -48.01
C PRO A 76 -9.89 -43.15 -48.37
N LYS A 77 -9.91 -41.82 -48.21
CA LYS A 77 -8.69 -41.00 -48.41
C LYS A 77 -7.70 -41.51 -47.38
N GLU A 78 -6.71 -42.27 -47.83
CA GLU A 78 -5.55 -42.57 -47.01
C GLU A 78 -4.99 -41.28 -46.46
N SER A 79 -5.06 -41.14 -45.15
CA SER A 79 -4.52 -39.97 -44.49
C SER A 79 -3.02 -40.03 -44.60
N THR A 80 -2.45 -39.20 -45.49
CA THR A 80 -0.98 -39.04 -45.59
C THR A 80 -0.40 -38.81 -44.19
N PRO A 81 0.79 -39.32 -43.90
CA PRO A 81 1.48 -39.13 -42.61
C PRO A 81 1.46 -37.67 -42.13
N ALA A 82 1.61 -36.70 -43.05
CA ALA A 82 1.50 -35.29 -42.79
C ALA A 82 0.15 -34.82 -42.24
N ARG A 83 -0.98 -35.43 -42.72
CA ARG A 83 -2.34 -35.12 -42.19
C ARG A 83 -2.59 -35.73 -40.80
N LYS A 84 -2.01 -36.91 -40.52
CA LYS A 84 -2.05 -37.51 -39.19
C LYS A 84 -1.25 -36.66 -38.20
N LEU A 85 -0.07 -36.24 -38.59
CA LEU A 85 0.78 -35.33 -37.80
C LEU A 85 0.09 -33.98 -37.56
N GLY A 86 -0.51 -33.37 -38.57
CA GLY A 86 -1.27 -32.12 -38.43
C GLY A 86 -2.46 -32.23 -37.46
N LYS A 87 -3.17 -33.37 -37.43
CA LYS A 87 -4.26 -33.60 -36.46
C LYS A 87 -3.72 -33.75 -35.01
N VAL A 88 -2.60 -34.43 -34.85
CA VAL A 88 -1.92 -34.57 -33.54
C VAL A 88 -1.43 -33.19 -33.06
N LEU A 89 -0.77 -32.43 -33.91
CA LEU A 89 -0.32 -31.06 -33.57
C LEU A 89 -1.50 -30.16 -33.22
N LEU A 90 -2.59 -30.19 -33.98
CA LEU A 90 -3.82 -29.43 -33.68
C LEU A 90 -4.44 -29.88 -32.33
N GLY A 91 -4.43 -31.17 -32.03
CA GLY A 91 -4.89 -31.72 -30.75
C GLY A 91 -4.02 -31.23 -29.59
N CYS A 92 -2.69 -31.28 -29.73
CA CYS A 92 -1.77 -30.74 -28.74
C CYS A 92 -1.96 -29.23 -28.53
N LEU A 93 -2.14 -28.46 -29.61
CA LEU A 93 -2.41 -27.03 -29.52
C LEU A 93 -3.73 -26.75 -28.77
N MET A 94 -4.79 -27.53 -29.07
CA MET A 94 -6.08 -27.40 -28.34
C MET A 94 -5.92 -27.70 -26.84
N VAL A 95 -5.15 -28.74 -26.48
CA VAL A 95 -4.88 -29.06 -25.07
C VAL A 95 -4.10 -27.92 -24.39
N ILE A 96 -3.08 -27.38 -25.07
CA ILE A 96 -2.32 -26.23 -24.55
C ILE A 96 -3.23 -25.02 -24.35
N CYS A 97 -4.13 -24.73 -25.31
CA CYS A 97 -5.09 -23.65 -25.18
C CYS A 97 -6.05 -23.87 -24.01
N VAL A 98 -6.59 -25.06 -23.83
CA VAL A 98 -7.49 -25.40 -22.71
C VAL A 98 -6.78 -25.25 -21.38
N VAL A 99 -5.56 -25.78 -21.24
CA VAL A 99 -4.74 -25.62 -20.05
C VAL A 99 -4.46 -24.13 -19.80
N GLY A 100 -4.10 -23.38 -20.83
CA GLY A 100 -3.91 -21.93 -20.75
C GLY A 100 -5.15 -21.19 -20.21
N ILE A 101 -6.34 -21.50 -20.76
CA ILE A 101 -7.60 -20.93 -20.30
C ILE A 101 -7.87 -21.25 -18.82
N VAL A 102 -7.66 -22.50 -18.42
CA VAL A 102 -7.84 -22.92 -17.02
C VAL A 102 -6.89 -22.17 -16.11
N CYS A 103 -5.59 -22.11 -16.45
CA CYS A 103 -4.60 -21.37 -15.68
C CYS A 103 -4.96 -19.88 -15.59
N CYS A 104 -5.33 -19.24 -16.69
CA CYS A 104 -5.77 -17.84 -16.70
C CYS A 104 -7.02 -17.63 -15.84
N SER A 105 -7.99 -18.56 -15.88
CA SER A 105 -9.19 -18.49 -15.04
C SER A 105 -8.87 -18.58 -13.56
N VAL A 106 -7.99 -19.48 -13.16
CA VAL A 106 -7.54 -19.62 -11.77
C VAL A 106 -6.81 -18.35 -11.29
N LEU A 107 -5.91 -17.82 -12.12
CA LEU A 107 -5.21 -16.56 -11.81
C LEU A 107 -6.18 -15.38 -11.74
N PHE A 108 -7.18 -15.34 -12.60
CA PHE A 108 -8.21 -14.30 -12.58
C PHE A 108 -9.06 -14.37 -11.30
N ILE A 109 -9.53 -15.59 -10.93
CA ILE A 109 -10.31 -15.80 -9.70
C ILE A 109 -9.49 -15.41 -8.48
N TYR A 110 -8.21 -15.83 -8.41
CA TYR A 110 -7.29 -15.45 -7.35
C TYR A 110 -7.11 -13.92 -7.29
N GLY A 111 -6.78 -13.29 -8.42
CA GLY A 111 -6.60 -11.84 -8.48
C GLY A 111 -7.88 -11.08 -8.09
N TYR A 112 -9.03 -11.52 -8.58
CA TYR A 112 -10.33 -10.95 -8.21
C TYR A 112 -10.59 -11.08 -6.70
N SER A 113 -10.31 -12.25 -6.11
CA SER A 113 -10.48 -12.50 -4.67
C SER A 113 -9.59 -11.59 -3.82
N VAL A 114 -8.33 -11.37 -4.22
CA VAL A 114 -7.43 -10.48 -3.47
C VAL A 114 -7.86 -9.02 -3.59
N VAL A 115 -8.20 -8.56 -4.82
CA VAL A 115 -8.56 -7.14 -5.05
C VAL A 115 -9.91 -6.79 -4.42
N HIS A 116 -10.88 -7.72 -4.40
CA HIS A 116 -12.25 -7.49 -3.92
C HIS A 116 -12.52 -8.13 -2.55
N GLY A 117 -11.55 -8.83 -1.97
CA GLY A 117 -11.62 -9.39 -0.64
C GLY A 117 -11.53 -8.34 0.47
N ASP A 118 -11.39 -8.81 1.69
CA ASP A 118 -11.15 -7.96 2.86
C ASP A 118 -9.88 -7.13 2.70
N LYS A 119 -9.74 -6.09 3.53
CA LYS A 119 -8.53 -5.25 3.54
C LYS A 119 -7.30 -6.11 3.80
N VAL A 120 -6.37 -6.11 2.85
CA VAL A 120 -5.09 -6.84 3.01
C VAL A 120 -4.23 -6.19 4.09
N PHE A 121 -4.30 -4.87 4.19
CA PHE A 121 -3.63 -4.10 5.25
C PHE A 121 -4.62 -3.15 5.90
N ASP A 122 -4.61 -3.10 7.23
CA ASP A 122 -5.26 -2.05 7.98
C ASP A 122 -4.23 -0.94 8.27
N LEU A 123 -4.31 0.17 7.52
CA LEU A 123 -3.41 1.31 7.71
C LEU A 123 -3.56 1.94 9.09
N THR A 124 -4.74 1.84 9.71
CA THR A 124 -4.97 2.32 11.06
C THR A 124 -4.22 1.44 12.07
N GLU A 125 -4.30 0.12 11.92
CA GLU A 125 -3.53 -0.81 12.75
C GLU A 125 -2.02 -0.63 12.50
N GLN A 126 -1.61 -0.43 11.25
CA GLN A 126 -0.22 -0.15 10.89
C GLN A 126 0.29 1.15 11.51
N LYS A 127 -0.54 2.19 11.59
CA LYS A 127 -0.22 3.44 12.30
C LYS A 127 0.19 3.17 13.75
N TYR A 128 -0.43 2.18 14.40
CA TYR A 128 -0.20 1.87 15.82
C TYR A 128 0.67 0.63 16.08
N SER A 129 0.89 -0.25 15.10
CA SER A 129 1.58 -1.54 15.30
C SER A 129 3.02 -1.61 14.78
N GLN A 130 3.42 -0.70 13.89
CA GLN A 130 4.80 -0.69 13.39
C GLN A 130 5.74 -0.10 14.43
N ASN A 131 7.04 -0.52 14.39
CA ASN A 131 8.13 -0.10 15.27
C ASN A 131 8.23 1.43 15.42
N MET A 132 7.24 2.02 16.09
CA MET A 132 7.16 3.45 16.33
C MET A 132 7.92 3.80 17.59
N THR A 133 8.67 4.89 17.54
CA THR A 133 9.34 5.42 18.72
C THR A 133 8.33 5.74 19.82
N SER A 134 8.49 5.13 20.99
CA SER A 134 7.74 5.50 22.20
C SER A 134 8.45 6.62 22.94
N PHE A 135 7.69 7.41 23.66
CA PHE A 135 8.22 8.58 24.38
C PHE A 135 7.91 8.48 25.86
N ILE A 136 8.87 8.83 26.71
CA ILE A 136 8.66 9.02 28.15
C ILE A 136 8.71 10.52 28.42
N TYR A 137 7.66 11.00 29.08
CA TYR A 137 7.47 12.41 29.43
C TYR A 137 7.40 12.59 30.95
N GLY A 138 7.89 13.73 31.40
CA GLY A 138 7.67 14.26 32.75
C GLY A 138 7.01 15.64 32.68
N THR A 139 6.62 16.17 33.83
CA THR A 139 6.08 17.52 33.94
C THR A 139 7.07 18.38 34.73
N ASP A 140 7.46 19.54 34.17
CA ASP A 140 8.32 20.48 34.87
C ASP A 140 7.54 21.27 35.94
N LYS A 141 8.25 22.01 36.74
CA LYS A 141 7.69 22.85 37.82
C LYS A 141 6.70 23.93 37.36
N ASN A 142 6.65 24.21 36.05
CA ASN A 142 5.73 25.17 35.46
C ASN A 142 4.51 24.45 34.84
N GLY A 143 4.35 23.13 35.06
CA GLY A 143 3.28 22.33 34.49
C GLY A 143 3.47 21.96 33.01
N LYS A 144 4.66 22.24 32.45
CA LYS A 144 4.95 21.93 31.04
C LYS A 144 5.45 20.50 30.88
N THR A 145 4.87 19.78 29.93
CA THR A 145 5.35 18.44 29.52
C THR A 145 6.74 18.54 28.89
N VAL A 146 7.68 17.75 29.41
CA VAL A 146 9.08 17.67 28.96
C VAL A 146 9.39 16.23 28.57
N GLU A 147 9.97 16.04 27.39
CA GLU A 147 10.48 14.75 26.95
C GLU A 147 11.69 14.34 27.75
N ILE A 148 11.64 13.17 28.41
CA ILE A 148 12.74 12.60 29.18
C ILE A 148 13.62 11.77 28.26
N THR A 149 13.03 10.83 27.51
CA THR A 149 13.76 9.96 26.60
C THR A 149 12.83 9.37 25.53
N ARG A 150 13.45 8.83 24.50
CA ARG A 150 12.79 8.10 23.39
C ARG A 150 13.20 6.64 23.46
N LEU A 151 12.21 5.76 23.37
CA LEU A 151 12.40 4.33 23.28
C LEU A 151 12.08 3.90 21.86
N HIS A 152 13.04 3.32 21.18
CA HIS A 152 12.84 2.75 19.85
C HIS A 152 13.55 1.40 19.77
N GLY A 153 12.99 0.49 18.93
CA GLY A 153 13.64 -0.76 18.58
C GLY A 153 14.78 -0.55 17.58
N GLU A 154 14.87 -1.42 16.57
CA GLU A 154 15.85 -1.27 15.49
C GLU A 154 15.53 -0.10 14.56
N GLU A 155 14.26 0.32 14.48
CA GLU A 155 13.75 1.40 13.66
C GLU A 155 13.39 2.63 14.50
N ASN A 156 13.85 3.81 14.06
CA ASN A 156 13.41 5.09 14.63
C ASN A 156 12.29 5.62 13.72
N ARG A 157 11.04 5.55 14.20
CA ARG A 157 9.85 5.98 13.46
C ARG A 157 8.92 6.81 14.34
N ILE A 158 8.54 7.97 13.86
CA ILE A 158 7.56 8.86 14.51
C ILE A 158 6.49 9.14 13.47
N TRP A 159 5.24 8.70 13.75
CA TRP A 159 4.12 9.00 12.87
C TRP A 159 3.73 10.47 12.99
N VAL A 160 3.38 11.05 11.86
CA VAL A 160 2.86 12.42 11.77
C VAL A 160 1.68 12.44 10.80
N ASP A 161 0.61 13.12 11.19
CA ASP A 161 -0.58 13.26 10.35
C ASP A 161 -0.30 14.27 9.22
N MET A 162 -1.02 14.16 8.10
CA MET A 162 -0.78 14.98 6.91
C MET A 162 -0.85 16.48 7.21
N ASP A 163 -1.80 16.91 8.05
CA ASP A 163 -2.00 18.31 8.43
C ASP A 163 -0.84 18.91 9.25
N ASP A 164 -0.03 18.05 9.86
CA ASP A 164 1.16 18.42 10.61
C ASP A 164 2.45 18.33 9.79
N MET A 165 2.35 18.04 8.48
CA MET A 165 3.48 18.06 7.56
C MET A 165 3.59 19.40 6.82
N SER A 166 4.80 19.70 6.33
CA SER A 166 4.96 20.76 5.33
C SER A 166 4.16 20.43 4.07
N PRO A 167 3.40 21.38 3.48
CA PRO A 167 2.63 21.15 2.27
C PRO A 167 3.49 20.77 1.05
N TYR A 168 4.79 21.02 1.12
CA TYR A 168 5.74 20.60 0.07
C TYR A 168 6.15 19.12 0.19
N MET A 169 5.90 18.47 1.34
CA MET A 169 6.34 17.10 1.56
C MET A 169 5.65 16.12 0.61
N PRO A 170 4.32 15.97 0.60
CA PRO A 170 3.64 15.08 -0.34
C PRO A 170 3.91 15.48 -1.80
N LYS A 171 3.97 16.77 -2.11
CA LYS A 171 4.24 17.28 -3.46
C LYS A 171 5.61 16.82 -3.99
N ALA A 172 6.65 16.86 -3.14
CA ALA A 172 8.00 16.44 -3.52
C ALA A 172 8.04 14.95 -3.86
N PHE A 173 7.47 14.10 -3.00
CA PHE A 173 7.48 12.67 -3.22
C PHE A 173 6.63 12.27 -4.43
N VAL A 174 5.43 12.83 -4.58
CA VAL A 174 4.56 12.55 -5.73
C VAL A 174 5.22 12.96 -7.05
N ALA A 175 5.73 14.20 -7.14
CA ALA A 175 6.35 14.69 -8.38
C ALA A 175 7.58 13.87 -8.82
N GLY A 176 8.38 13.39 -7.87
CA GLY A 176 9.60 12.65 -8.20
C GLY A 176 9.43 11.16 -8.35
N GLU A 177 8.58 10.55 -7.55
CA GLU A 177 8.40 9.09 -7.51
C GLU A 177 7.21 8.64 -8.37
N ASP A 178 6.09 9.38 -8.35
CA ASP A 178 4.83 8.94 -8.96
C ASP A 178 3.95 10.11 -9.38
N LYS A 179 4.35 10.84 -10.41
CA LYS A 179 3.71 12.08 -10.85
C LYS A 179 2.23 11.94 -11.25
N ARG A 180 1.76 10.73 -11.54
CA ARG A 180 0.35 10.43 -11.81
C ARG A 180 -0.34 9.73 -10.65
N PHE A 181 0.19 9.87 -9.43
CA PHE A 181 -0.32 9.22 -8.23
C PHE A 181 -1.82 9.43 -8.05
N TYR A 182 -2.32 10.65 -8.26
CA TYR A 182 -3.74 10.98 -8.11
C TYR A 182 -4.62 10.56 -9.30
N GLU A 183 -4.03 10.06 -10.40
CA GLU A 183 -4.75 9.68 -11.62
C GLU A 183 -5.00 8.17 -11.74
N HIS A 184 -4.09 7.35 -11.21
CA HIS A 184 -4.20 5.89 -11.30
C HIS A 184 -4.81 5.27 -10.03
N HIS A 185 -5.18 3.99 -10.12
CA HIS A 185 -5.72 3.21 -9.01
C HIS A 185 -4.75 2.09 -8.60
N GLY A 186 -3.69 2.43 -7.88
CA GLY A 186 -2.68 1.50 -7.35
C GLY A 186 -1.55 1.15 -8.31
N VAL A 187 -1.83 1.08 -9.60
CA VAL A 187 -0.84 0.75 -10.63
C VAL A 187 -0.94 1.74 -11.78
N ASP A 188 0.17 2.35 -12.13
CA ASP A 188 0.30 3.14 -13.35
C ASP A 188 0.59 2.20 -14.55
N TRP A 189 -0.47 1.73 -15.21
CA TRP A 189 -0.36 0.81 -16.33
C TRP A 189 0.40 1.38 -17.52
N VAL A 190 0.27 2.68 -17.79
CA VAL A 190 0.97 3.35 -18.90
C VAL A 190 2.48 3.32 -18.66
N ARG A 191 2.90 3.63 -17.42
CA ARG A 191 4.31 3.58 -17.01
C ARG A 191 4.82 2.15 -16.95
N THR A 192 4.05 1.24 -16.40
CA THR A 192 4.41 -0.19 -16.27
C THR A 192 4.64 -0.81 -17.66
N ILE A 193 3.70 -0.63 -18.60
CA ILE A 193 3.83 -1.12 -19.98
C ILE A 193 4.96 -0.39 -20.72
N GLY A 194 5.12 0.92 -20.50
CA GLY A 194 6.14 1.74 -21.11
C GLY A 194 7.57 1.26 -20.84
N VAL A 195 7.83 0.71 -19.66
CA VAL A 195 9.13 0.10 -19.30
C VAL A 195 9.43 -1.14 -20.16
N PHE A 196 8.42 -1.95 -20.49
CA PHE A 196 8.59 -3.13 -21.34
C PHE A 196 8.76 -2.78 -22.81
N VAL A 197 8.12 -1.70 -23.29
CA VAL A 197 8.13 -1.31 -24.71
C VAL A 197 9.38 -0.47 -25.06
N LYS A 198 9.89 0.33 -24.13
CA LYS A 198 11.08 1.18 -24.31
C LYS A 198 12.07 0.99 -23.17
N PRO A 199 12.93 -0.05 -23.25
CA PRO A 199 13.91 -0.34 -22.19
C PRO A 199 14.93 0.78 -21.93
N THR A 200 15.05 1.78 -22.81
CA THR A 200 15.95 2.92 -22.65
C THR A 200 15.56 3.88 -21.51
N ASN A 201 14.36 3.75 -20.96
CA ASN A 201 13.88 4.57 -19.84
C ASN A 201 14.13 3.95 -18.46
N PHE A 202 15.10 3.04 -18.33
CA PHE A 202 15.48 2.40 -17.06
C PHE A 202 15.87 3.37 -15.90
N GLY A 203 15.93 4.66 -16.17
CA GLY A 203 16.25 5.68 -15.15
C GLY A 203 15.13 6.01 -14.17
N GLN A 204 13.86 5.78 -14.54
CA GLN A 204 12.70 5.99 -13.68
C GLN A 204 12.13 4.63 -13.26
N GLY A 205 12.03 4.38 -11.94
CA GLY A 205 11.41 3.18 -11.41
C GLY A 205 9.96 3.03 -11.90
N GLY A 206 9.54 1.80 -12.23
CA GLY A 206 8.18 1.53 -12.75
C GLY A 206 7.12 1.38 -11.66
N SER A 207 7.48 1.37 -10.37
CA SER A 207 6.57 1.17 -9.25
C SER A 207 5.91 2.47 -8.82
N THR A 208 4.62 2.42 -8.47
CA THR A 208 3.88 3.53 -7.90
C THR A 208 4.19 3.72 -6.43
N ILE A 209 3.79 4.85 -5.84
CA ILE A 209 3.86 5.09 -4.39
C ILE A 209 3.10 4.01 -3.62
N THR A 210 1.91 3.62 -4.09
CA THR A 210 1.10 2.56 -3.47
C THR A 210 1.84 1.22 -3.47
N GLN A 211 2.50 0.86 -4.57
CA GLN A 211 3.32 -0.36 -4.64
C GLN A 211 4.55 -0.29 -3.73
N GLN A 212 5.17 0.88 -3.62
CA GLN A 212 6.29 1.09 -2.68
C GLN A 212 5.81 1.00 -1.22
N LEU A 213 4.62 1.52 -0.90
CA LEU A 213 4.02 1.38 0.42
C LEU A 213 3.81 -0.10 0.77
N ILE A 214 3.21 -0.90 -0.13
CA ILE A 214 3.05 -2.35 0.07
C ILE A 214 4.40 -3.00 0.39
N LYS A 215 5.44 -2.69 -0.39
CA LYS A 215 6.78 -3.21 -0.15
C LYS A 215 7.31 -2.83 1.24
N ASN A 216 7.09 -1.59 1.68
CA ASN A 216 7.52 -1.13 3.01
C ASN A 216 6.75 -1.82 4.15
N LEU A 217 5.48 -2.19 3.91
CA LEU A 217 4.64 -2.85 4.91
C LEU A 217 4.91 -4.35 5.03
N THR A 218 5.32 -5.00 3.93
CA THR A 218 5.59 -6.45 3.91
C THR A 218 7.03 -6.82 4.23
N ASP A 219 7.96 -5.86 4.15
CA ASP A 219 9.42 -6.07 4.22
C ASP A 219 9.94 -7.12 3.23
N GLU A 220 9.16 -7.39 2.16
CA GLU A 220 9.51 -8.37 1.14
C GLU A 220 10.48 -7.77 0.11
N ASN A 221 11.78 -8.05 0.29
CA ASN A 221 12.84 -7.52 -0.57
C ASN A 221 13.25 -8.47 -1.73
N GLN A 222 12.66 -9.67 -1.81
CA GLN A 222 12.98 -10.64 -2.87
C GLN A 222 12.53 -10.16 -4.25
N VAL A 223 13.42 -10.31 -5.26
CA VAL A 223 13.11 -9.93 -6.64
C VAL A 223 12.53 -11.14 -7.38
N THR A 224 11.25 -11.43 -7.16
CA THR A 224 10.53 -12.51 -7.85
C THR A 224 9.31 -12.00 -8.59
N PHE A 225 8.92 -12.69 -9.67
CA PHE A 225 7.70 -12.36 -10.41
C PHE A 225 6.44 -12.50 -9.54
N ILE A 226 6.36 -13.55 -8.73
CA ILE A 226 5.22 -13.84 -7.84
C ILE A 226 5.05 -12.71 -6.82
N ARG A 227 6.14 -12.27 -6.19
CA ARG A 227 6.11 -11.13 -5.28
C ARG A 227 5.59 -9.87 -5.98
N LYS A 228 6.12 -9.55 -7.18
CA LYS A 228 5.67 -8.35 -7.92
C LYS A 228 4.20 -8.44 -8.33
N PHE A 229 3.72 -9.63 -8.69
CA PHE A 229 2.32 -9.86 -8.99
C PHE A 229 1.43 -9.65 -7.75
N ASN A 230 1.82 -10.20 -6.59
CA ASN A 230 1.10 -9.98 -5.34
C ASN A 230 1.13 -8.51 -4.91
N GLU A 231 2.27 -7.82 -5.03
CA GLU A 231 2.40 -6.38 -4.78
C GLU A 231 1.38 -5.57 -5.61
N ILE A 232 1.21 -5.91 -6.89
CA ILE A 232 0.23 -5.28 -7.77
C ILE A 232 -1.20 -5.52 -7.25
N LEU A 233 -1.56 -6.76 -6.92
CA LEU A 233 -2.91 -7.09 -6.43
C LEU A 233 -3.22 -6.39 -5.10
N GLN A 234 -2.25 -6.37 -4.19
CA GLN A 234 -2.37 -5.70 -2.90
C GLN A 234 -2.47 -4.17 -3.05
N ALA A 235 -1.73 -3.58 -4.01
CA ALA A 235 -1.84 -2.16 -4.31
C ALA A 235 -3.23 -1.78 -4.85
N LEU A 236 -3.82 -2.62 -5.71
CA LEU A 236 -5.20 -2.44 -6.18
C LEU A 236 -6.23 -2.57 -5.04
N ASN A 237 -6.05 -3.54 -4.13
CA ASN A 237 -6.89 -3.69 -2.94
C ASN A 237 -6.78 -2.47 -2.02
N LEU A 238 -5.56 -1.97 -1.77
CA LEU A 238 -5.32 -0.83 -0.89
C LEU A 238 -6.02 0.44 -1.43
N GLU A 239 -5.87 0.74 -2.71
CA GLU A 239 -6.49 1.90 -3.36
C GLU A 239 -8.02 1.82 -3.44
N ARG A 240 -8.56 0.63 -3.30
CA ARG A 240 -10.01 0.44 -3.20
C ARG A 240 -10.56 0.76 -1.82
N ASN A 241 -9.75 0.58 -0.79
CA ASN A 241 -10.17 0.68 0.61
C ASN A 241 -9.74 1.99 1.29
N TYR A 242 -8.76 2.71 0.71
CA TYR A 242 -8.19 3.93 1.29
C TYR A 242 -8.08 5.03 0.25
N SER A 243 -8.24 6.27 0.72
CA SER A 243 -8.04 7.46 -0.10
C SER A 243 -6.57 7.67 -0.47
N LYS A 244 -6.33 8.47 -1.49
CA LYS A 244 -4.96 8.87 -1.88
C LYS A 244 -4.21 9.55 -0.75
N ASP A 245 -4.90 10.37 0.04
CA ASP A 245 -4.28 11.10 1.15
C ASP A 245 -3.89 10.16 2.30
N GLU A 246 -4.70 9.15 2.62
CA GLU A 246 -4.34 8.11 3.59
C GLU A 246 -3.14 7.28 3.10
N ILE A 247 -3.08 6.95 1.81
CA ILE A 247 -1.99 6.17 1.21
C ILE A 247 -0.69 6.96 1.21
N ILE A 248 -0.69 8.23 0.80
CA ILE A 248 0.52 9.05 0.81
C ILE A 248 0.98 9.36 2.23
N GLU A 249 0.07 9.58 3.18
CA GLU A 249 0.40 9.72 4.60
C GLU A 249 1.12 8.49 5.13
N ALA A 250 0.56 7.30 4.89
CA ALA A 250 1.18 6.05 5.30
C ALA A 250 2.55 5.82 4.63
N TYR A 251 2.68 6.15 3.36
CA TYR A 251 3.95 6.06 2.65
C TYR A 251 5.02 6.98 3.24
N LEU A 252 4.69 8.26 3.48
CA LEU A 252 5.61 9.24 4.05
C LEU A 252 6.06 8.87 5.47
N ASN A 253 5.21 8.16 6.21
CA ASN A 253 5.52 7.68 7.55
C ASN A 253 6.27 6.34 7.59
N THR A 254 6.36 5.61 6.46
CA THR A 254 6.98 4.27 6.42
C THR A 254 8.23 4.19 5.57
N VAL A 255 8.47 5.15 4.70
CA VAL A 255 9.59 5.14 3.77
C VAL A 255 10.94 5.21 4.49
N TYR A 256 11.89 4.35 4.09
CA TYR A 256 13.24 4.35 4.63
C TYR A 256 14.09 5.45 3.99
N LEU A 257 14.70 6.29 4.81
CA LEU A 257 15.44 7.50 4.41
C LEU A 257 16.88 7.52 4.92
N SER A 258 17.54 6.36 4.98
CA SER A 258 18.91 6.18 5.48
C SER A 258 19.08 6.46 6.99
N ASN A 259 20.25 6.15 7.54
CA ASN A 259 20.63 6.39 8.94
C ASN A 259 19.61 5.89 9.99
N GLY A 260 18.90 4.79 9.70
CA GLY A 260 17.86 4.25 10.58
C GLY A 260 16.60 5.11 10.65
N CYS A 261 16.44 6.10 9.77
CA CYS A 261 15.24 6.93 9.71
C CYS A 261 14.18 6.26 8.87
N TYR A 262 13.06 5.91 9.50
CA TYR A 262 11.84 5.47 8.86
C TYR A 262 10.79 6.58 9.00
N GLY A 263 10.29 7.04 7.86
CA GLY A 263 9.37 8.17 7.76
C GLY A 263 10.04 9.54 7.77
N VAL A 264 9.30 10.50 7.22
CA VAL A 264 9.80 11.86 6.95
C VAL A 264 10.02 12.71 8.20
N LYS A 265 9.31 12.43 9.31
CA LYS A 265 9.47 13.15 10.58
C LYS A 265 10.84 12.91 11.19
N THR A 266 11.23 11.64 11.32
CA THR A 266 12.55 11.26 11.84
C THR A 266 13.67 11.77 10.94
N ALA A 267 13.46 11.77 9.63
CA ALA A 267 14.40 12.31 8.66
C ALA A 267 14.54 13.84 8.78
N ALA A 268 13.44 14.58 8.94
CA ALA A 268 13.47 16.04 9.16
C ALA A 268 14.29 16.40 10.40
N GLU A 269 14.08 15.70 11.51
CA GLU A 269 14.84 15.91 12.74
C GLU A 269 16.32 15.51 12.58
N LYS A 270 16.58 14.37 11.92
CA LYS A 270 17.94 13.84 11.71
C LYS A 270 18.79 14.74 10.82
N TYR A 271 18.25 15.13 9.67
CA TYR A 271 19.01 15.83 8.63
C TYR A 271 19.05 17.34 8.82
N PHE A 272 17.95 17.93 9.30
CA PHE A 272 17.82 19.38 9.41
C PHE A 272 17.67 19.88 10.86
N GLY A 273 17.38 18.99 11.82
CA GLY A 273 17.09 19.38 13.21
C GLY A 273 15.87 20.30 13.31
N LYS A 274 14.91 20.14 12.41
CA LYS A 274 13.70 20.95 12.30
C LYS A 274 12.46 20.10 12.52
N ASP A 275 11.38 20.76 12.92
CA ASP A 275 10.07 20.14 12.80
C ASP A 275 9.69 19.97 11.32
N ILE A 276 9.02 18.89 11.00
CA ILE A 276 8.60 18.58 9.62
C ILE A 276 7.70 19.66 9.02
N LYS A 277 6.93 20.34 9.85
CA LYS A 277 6.04 21.44 9.45
C LYS A 277 6.82 22.67 8.96
N ASP A 278 8.03 22.87 9.49
CA ASP A 278 8.90 24.01 9.19
C ASP A 278 9.81 23.80 7.97
N LEU A 279 9.73 22.64 7.32
CA LEU A 279 10.55 22.36 6.13
C LEU A 279 10.03 23.10 4.91
N ASN A 280 10.94 23.73 4.17
CA ASN A 280 10.64 24.37 2.88
C ASN A 280 10.71 23.38 1.71
N ALA A 281 10.37 23.84 0.50
CA ALA A 281 10.38 23.03 -0.70
C ALA A 281 11.75 22.39 -1.01
N ALA A 282 12.86 23.12 -0.76
CA ALA A 282 14.22 22.62 -0.99
C ALA A 282 14.58 21.48 -0.03
N GLU A 283 14.19 21.58 1.21
CA GLU A 283 14.44 20.58 2.25
C GLU A 283 13.56 19.33 2.03
N CYS A 284 12.28 19.53 1.69
CA CYS A 284 11.39 18.41 1.32
C CYS A 284 11.89 17.64 0.10
N ALA A 285 12.32 18.34 -0.96
CA ALA A 285 12.91 17.71 -2.14
C ALA A 285 14.22 16.98 -1.84
N SER A 286 15.01 17.48 -0.89
CA SER A 286 16.25 16.81 -0.41
C SER A 286 15.94 15.50 0.31
N LEU A 287 14.88 15.42 1.13
CA LEU A 287 14.45 14.16 1.75
C LEU A 287 13.90 13.18 0.71
N ALA A 288 13.08 13.65 -0.22
CA ALA A 288 12.55 12.83 -1.30
C ALA A 288 13.67 12.26 -2.18
N ALA A 289 14.78 12.99 -2.37
CA ALA A 289 15.93 12.54 -3.13
C ALA A 289 16.59 11.26 -2.59
N ILE A 290 16.43 10.97 -1.28
CA ILE A 290 17.07 9.82 -0.62
C ILE A 290 16.43 8.49 -1.08
N THR A 291 15.15 8.47 -1.38
CA THR A 291 14.34 7.25 -1.62
C THR A 291 14.94 6.25 -2.60
N LYS A 292 15.49 6.71 -3.71
CA LYS A 292 15.97 5.85 -4.80
C LYS A 292 17.15 4.94 -4.41
N ALA A 293 18.09 5.49 -3.65
CA ALA A 293 19.28 4.78 -3.17
C ALA A 293 19.75 5.43 -1.86
N PRO A 294 19.17 5.03 -0.71
CA PRO A 294 19.36 5.71 0.55
C PRO A 294 20.83 5.92 0.94
N SER A 295 21.69 4.92 0.71
CA SER A 295 23.12 5.03 1.03
C SER A 295 23.86 6.01 0.12
N THR A 296 23.44 6.13 -1.16
CA THR A 296 24.08 7.00 -2.16
C THR A 296 23.67 8.46 -2.01
N TYR A 297 22.40 8.69 -1.70
CA TYR A 297 21.82 10.03 -1.63
C TYR A 297 21.64 10.53 -0.20
N ASP A 298 22.33 9.90 0.75
CA ASP A 298 22.39 10.35 2.14
C ASP A 298 23.12 11.72 2.21
N PRO A 299 22.41 12.79 2.60
CA PRO A 299 23.00 14.14 2.58
C PRO A 299 24.07 14.36 3.65
N LEU A 300 24.16 13.52 4.70
CA LEU A 300 25.23 13.60 5.69
C LEU A 300 26.53 12.98 5.16
N ASN A 301 26.45 12.05 4.21
CA ASN A 301 27.60 11.37 3.62
C ASN A 301 28.01 12.03 2.28
N ASP A 302 27.03 12.24 1.37
CA ASP A 302 27.29 12.91 0.10
C ASP A 302 26.24 14.01 -0.18
N PRO A 303 26.43 15.20 0.38
CA PRO A 303 25.53 16.33 0.16
C PRO A 303 25.49 16.79 -1.30
N LYS A 304 26.53 16.52 -2.11
CA LYS A 304 26.56 16.90 -3.54
C LYS A 304 25.68 15.97 -4.37
N ALA A 305 25.76 14.66 -4.15
CA ALA A 305 24.89 13.69 -4.81
C ALA A 305 23.41 13.94 -4.45
N ASN A 306 23.13 14.22 -3.15
CA ASN A 306 21.79 14.58 -2.71
C ASN A 306 21.31 15.87 -3.40
N LYS A 307 22.12 16.94 -3.42
CA LYS A 307 21.77 18.22 -4.06
C LYS A 307 21.44 18.05 -5.55
N LYS A 308 22.26 17.30 -6.31
CA LYS A 308 22.00 17.04 -7.72
C LYS A 308 20.64 16.33 -7.92
N ARG A 309 20.31 15.40 -7.04
CA ARG A 309 19.03 14.68 -7.12
C ARG A 309 17.87 15.53 -6.60
N GLN A 310 18.07 16.33 -5.57
CA GLN A 310 17.10 17.33 -5.08
C GLN A 310 16.65 18.27 -6.21
N GLU A 311 17.58 18.73 -7.05
CA GLU A 311 17.27 19.59 -8.20
C GLU A 311 16.37 18.89 -9.21
N TYR A 312 16.54 17.57 -9.42
CA TYR A 312 15.61 16.77 -10.23
C TYR A 312 14.19 16.78 -9.65
N PHE A 313 14.05 16.63 -8.32
CA PHE A 313 12.75 16.65 -7.65
C PHE A 313 12.09 18.04 -7.73
N LEU A 314 12.86 19.11 -7.53
CA LEU A 314 12.37 20.49 -7.67
C LEU A 314 11.91 20.78 -9.11
N GLU A 315 12.69 20.32 -10.11
CA GLU A 315 12.30 20.46 -11.51
C GLU A 315 11.01 19.67 -11.81
N ALA A 316 10.86 18.47 -11.26
CA ALA A 316 9.65 17.69 -11.39
C ALA A 316 8.45 18.41 -10.76
N MET A 317 8.57 18.92 -9.54
CA MET A 317 7.52 19.70 -8.85
C MET A 317 7.09 20.93 -9.67
N TYR A 318 8.04 21.62 -10.28
CA TYR A 318 7.74 22.78 -11.13
C TYR A 318 7.02 22.36 -12.43
N LYS A 319 7.50 21.32 -13.11
CA LYS A 319 6.90 20.82 -14.36
C LYS A 319 5.48 20.28 -14.18
N GLU A 320 5.20 19.70 -13.01
CA GLU A 320 3.86 19.22 -12.62
C GLU A 320 2.97 20.36 -12.06
N GLY A 321 3.47 21.58 -11.98
CA GLY A 321 2.72 22.72 -11.45
C GLY A 321 2.47 22.67 -9.93
N SER A 322 3.17 21.80 -9.20
CA SER A 322 3.04 21.67 -7.74
C SER A 322 3.66 22.83 -6.98
N ILE A 323 4.62 23.54 -7.61
CA ILE A 323 5.22 24.78 -7.13
C ILE A 323 5.30 25.78 -8.28
N SER A 324 5.21 27.06 -7.94
CA SER A 324 5.39 28.17 -8.87
C SER A 324 6.84 28.29 -9.35
N LYS A 325 7.06 29.12 -10.41
CA LYS A 325 8.41 29.40 -10.89
C LYS A 325 9.26 30.09 -9.82
N ASP A 326 8.69 31.01 -9.08
CA ASP A 326 9.41 31.77 -8.04
C ASP A 326 9.80 30.87 -6.86
N GLU A 327 8.91 29.95 -6.47
CA GLU A 327 9.22 28.91 -5.46
C GLU A 327 10.33 27.96 -5.95
N TYR A 328 10.27 27.56 -7.23
CA TYR A 328 11.30 26.71 -7.81
C TYR A 328 12.69 27.37 -7.82
N GLU A 329 12.80 28.60 -8.32
CA GLU A 329 14.07 29.34 -8.36
C GLU A 329 14.60 29.63 -6.94
N SER A 330 13.71 30.00 -6.02
CA SER A 330 14.05 30.16 -4.60
C SER A 330 14.56 28.86 -3.98
N ALA A 331 13.86 27.75 -4.17
CA ALA A 331 14.25 26.46 -3.64
C ALA A 331 15.55 25.92 -4.26
N LYS A 332 15.78 26.13 -5.53
CA LYS A 332 17.00 25.73 -6.26
C LYS A 332 18.23 26.47 -5.76
N SER A 333 18.09 27.78 -5.49
CA SER A 333 19.17 28.60 -4.95
C SER A 333 19.36 28.46 -3.45
N TYR A 334 18.42 27.81 -2.74
CA TYR A 334 18.45 27.66 -1.31
C TYR A 334 19.65 26.81 -0.85
N LYS A 335 20.44 27.35 0.09
CA LYS A 335 21.57 26.63 0.71
C LYS A 335 21.05 25.67 1.78
N LEU A 336 21.11 24.38 1.50
CA LEU A 336 20.79 23.35 2.49
C LEU A 336 21.82 23.34 3.62
N VAL A 337 21.34 23.35 4.86
CA VAL A 337 22.20 23.28 6.06
C VAL A 337 21.82 22.00 6.81
N PHE A 338 22.71 21.02 6.78
CA PHE A 338 22.52 19.73 7.46
C PHE A 338 23.11 19.75 8.86
N THR A 339 22.61 18.87 9.73
CA THR A 339 22.99 18.81 11.15
C THR A 339 24.48 18.57 11.41
N ASN A 340 25.21 17.98 10.46
CA ASN A 340 26.67 17.77 10.54
C ASN A 340 27.48 18.89 9.88
N SER A 341 26.85 19.93 9.33
CA SER A 341 27.55 21.03 8.67
C SER A 341 28.05 22.07 9.70
N LYS A 342 29.14 22.79 9.36
CA LYS A 342 29.69 23.83 10.21
C LYS A 342 28.74 25.02 10.41
N GLU A 343 27.84 25.24 9.48
CA GLU A 343 26.86 26.32 9.51
C GLU A 343 25.65 26.01 10.38
N TYR A 344 25.49 24.75 10.81
CA TYR A 344 24.38 24.34 11.66
C TYR A 344 24.51 24.94 13.07
N LYS A 345 23.56 25.81 13.42
CA LYS A 345 23.54 26.55 14.69
C LYS A 345 22.79 25.85 15.83
N GLY A 346 22.53 24.55 15.69
CA GLY A 346 21.75 23.76 16.65
C GLY A 346 20.28 23.62 16.28
N SER A 347 19.64 22.65 16.90
CA SER A 347 18.24 22.31 16.65
C SER A 347 17.30 23.17 17.47
N LYS A 348 16.22 23.68 16.85
CA LYS A 348 15.03 24.14 17.59
C LYS A 348 14.29 22.96 18.24
N VAL A 349 14.38 21.78 17.64
CA VAL A 349 13.97 20.51 18.22
C VAL A 349 15.15 19.95 19.00
N LYS A 350 15.03 19.79 20.30
CA LYS A 350 16.05 19.13 21.14
C LYS A 350 16.10 17.62 20.79
N ALA A 351 16.59 17.28 19.62
CA ALA A 351 17.00 15.92 19.32
C ALA A 351 18.28 15.67 20.12
N LYS A 352 18.19 15.01 21.26
CA LYS A 352 19.37 14.41 21.88
C LYS A 352 19.96 13.48 20.82
N SER A 353 21.11 13.90 20.25
CA SER A 353 21.84 13.09 19.27
C SER A 353 22.10 11.73 19.92
N THR A 354 21.48 10.70 19.40
CA THR A 354 21.88 9.33 19.67
C THR A 354 23.24 9.11 19.01
N LYS A 355 24.31 9.45 19.68
CA LYS A 355 25.54 8.67 19.55
C LYS A 355 25.11 7.22 19.74
N LYS A 356 25.66 6.30 18.96
CA LYS A 356 25.64 4.85 19.16
C LYS A 356 26.31 4.49 20.50
N ALA A 357 25.76 4.96 21.61
CA ALA A 357 25.97 4.43 22.93
C ALA A 357 24.70 3.63 23.19
N GLN A 358 24.82 2.39 23.59
CA GLN A 358 23.79 1.80 24.45
C GLN A 358 23.45 2.93 25.43
N THR A 359 22.27 3.52 25.26
CA THR A 359 21.79 4.53 26.20
C THR A 359 21.62 3.79 27.50
N VAL A 360 22.56 3.96 28.40
CA VAL A 360 22.36 3.57 29.79
C VAL A 360 21.24 4.50 30.23
N ASN A 361 20.04 3.95 30.28
CA ASN A 361 18.89 4.66 30.82
C ASN A 361 19.17 5.00 32.27
N SER A 362 18.64 6.10 32.78
CA SER A 362 18.65 6.32 34.22
C SER A 362 17.83 5.20 34.90
N TYR A 363 18.11 4.88 36.15
CA TYR A 363 17.36 3.90 36.92
C TYR A 363 15.85 4.22 36.92
N TYR A 364 15.49 5.49 36.95
CA TYR A 364 14.11 5.95 36.83
C TYR A 364 13.44 5.51 35.53
N VAL A 365 14.12 5.70 34.40
CA VAL A 365 13.61 5.29 33.07
C VAL A 365 13.46 3.76 32.98
N ASP A 366 14.44 3.01 33.50
CA ASP A 366 14.37 1.54 33.50
C ASP A 366 13.22 1.03 34.37
N HIS A 367 12.96 1.68 35.50
CA HIS A 367 11.81 1.38 36.34
C HIS A 367 10.48 1.67 35.62
N VAL A 368 10.36 2.81 34.95
CA VAL A 368 9.19 3.16 34.14
C VAL A 368 8.94 2.11 33.06
N ILE A 369 9.98 1.70 32.31
CA ILE A 369 9.89 0.67 31.29
C ILE A 369 9.36 -0.65 31.87
N THR A 370 9.94 -1.09 33.00
CA THR A 370 9.56 -2.33 33.67
C THR A 370 8.10 -2.27 34.14
N SER A 371 7.71 -1.18 34.79
CA SER A 371 6.33 -0.98 35.28
C SER A 371 5.29 -1.00 34.16
N VAL A 372 5.57 -0.35 33.03
CA VAL A 372 4.65 -0.35 31.88
C VAL A 372 4.55 -1.75 31.27
N ILE A 373 5.67 -2.50 31.17
CA ILE A 373 5.63 -3.90 30.70
C ILE A 373 4.78 -4.76 31.63
N GLU A 374 4.94 -4.63 32.96
CA GLU A 374 4.15 -5.38 33.94
C GLU A 374 2.65 -5.03 33.85
N ASP A 375 2.31 -3.76 33.69
CA ASP A 375 0.91 -3.33 33.55
C ASP A 375 0.27 -3.86 32.26
N LEU A 376 1.02 -3.88 31.15
CA LEU A 376 0.57 -4.51 29.92
C LEU A 376 0.38 -6.02 30.11
N GLN A 377 1.25 -6.70 30.86
CA GLN A 377 1.10 -8.13 31.17
C GLN A 377 -0.15 -8.39 32.05
N LYS A 378 -0.44 -7.55 33.03
CA LYS A 378 -1.69 -7.63 33.83
C LYS A 378 -2.92 -7.47 32.95
N ASN A 379 -2.84 -6.71 31.85
CA ASN A 379 -3.88 -6.57 30.84
C ASN A 379 -3.89 -7.68 29.78
N GLY A 380 -3.18 -8.80 30.00
CA GLY A 380 -3.26 -10.00 29.17
C GLY A 380 -2.25 -10.08 28.03
N TYR A 381 -1.32 -9.13 27.91
CA TYR A 381 -0.26 -9.23 26.90
C TYR A 381 0.88 -10.16 27.37
N THR A 382 1.46 -10.91 26.44
CA THR A 382 2.70 -11.67 26.75
C THR A 382 3.86 -10.68 26.97
N TYR A 383 4.87 -11.07 27.77
CA TYR A 383 6.07 -10.24 28.00
C TYR A 383 6.71 -9.75 26.69
N LYS A 384 6.83 -10.64 25.69
CA LYS A 384 7.39 -10.29 24.37
C LYS A 384 6.57 -9.22 23.67
N LYS A 385 5.23 -9.36 23.69
CA LYS A 385 4.33 -8.38 23.05
C LYS A 385 4.36 -7.05 23.82
N ALA A 386 4.29 -7.08 25.14
CA ALA A 386 4.38 -5.90 26.00
C ALA A 386 5.69 -5.13 25.78
N LYS A 387 6.83 -5.84 25.75
CA LYS A 387 8.15 -5.24 25.46
C LYS A 387 8.18 -4.58 24.09
N ASN A 388 7.68 -5.27 23.05
CA ASN A 388 7.61 -4.69 21.71
C ASN A 388 6.73 -3.44 21.66
N MET A 389 5.61 -3.41 22.40
CA MET A 389 4.76 -2.22 22.50
C MET A 389 5.48 -1.06 23.18
N VAL A 390 6.25 -1.31 24.23
CA VAL A 390 6.99 -0.26 24.93
C VAL A 390 8.10 0.34 24.07
N TYR A 391 8.80 -0.47 23.28
CA TYR A 391 9.91 0.04 22.46
C TYR A 391 9.50 0.44 21.03
N GLY A 392 8.45 -0.17 20.50
CA GLY A 392 8.06 -0.01 19.10
C GLY A 392 6.59 0.31 18.85
N GLY A 393 5.79 0.50 19.91
CA GLY A 393 4.34 0.73 19.80
C GLY A 393 3.92 2.21 19.77
N GLY A 394 4.85 3.15 19.74
CA GLY A 394 4.52 4.58 19.70
C GLY A 394 3.87 5.12 20.98
N LEU A 395 4.12 4.50 22.13
CA LEU A 395 3.48 4.87 23.38
C LEU A 395 3.94 6.25 23.85
N LYS A 396 3.01 7.04 24.37
CA LYS A 396 3.30 8.28 25.11
C LYS A 396 3.13 7.99 26.60
N ILE A 397 4.24 7.78 27.29
CA ILE A 397 4.28 7.39 28.71
C ILE A 397 4.51 8.64 29.54
N TYR A 398 3.55 9.01 30.37
CA TYR A 398 3.64 10.17 31.26
C TYR A 398 4.00 9.71 32.66
N THR A 399 5.03 10.30 33.23
CA THR A 399 5.58 9.93 34.53
C THR A 399 5.34 11.02 35.57
N ALA A 400 5.43 10.63 36.83
CA ALA A 400 5.34 11.54 37.97
C ALA A 400 6.69 12.13 38.40
N ILE A 401 7.74 12.00 37.57
CA ILE A 401 9.09 12.50 37.92
C ILE A 401 9.06 13.96 38.33
N ASP A 402 9.75 14.25 39.43
CA ASP A 402 10.16 15.59 39.80
C ASP A 402 11.63 15.76 39.43
N PHE A 403 11.94 16.64 38.48
CA PHE A 403 13.30 16.82 37.98
C PHE A 403 14.28 17.37 39.01
N ASP A 404 13.80 18.17 39.96
CA ASP A 404 14.64 18.71 41.01
C ASP A 404 14.98 17.62 42.05
N VAL A 405 14.00 16.77 42.39
CA VAL A 405 14.18 15.59 43.25
C VAL A 405 15.14 14.60 42.59
N GLN A 406 14.91 14.23 41.32
CA GLN A 406 15.77 13.29 40.58
C GLN A 406 17.22 13.80 40.53
N LYS A 407 17.40 15.08 40.21
CA LYS A 407 18.74 15.71 40.17
C LYS A 407 19.42 15.72 41.53
N ALA A 408 18.65 15.95 42.60
CA ALA A 408 19.21 15.92 43.95
C ALA A 408 19.72 14.52 44.33
N LEU A 409 18.95 13.45 43.96
CA LEU A 409 19.35 12.06 44.14
C LEU A 409 20.63 11.74 43.36
N GLU A 410 20.68 12.06 42.07
CA GLU A 410 21.84 11.83 41.22
C GLU A 410 23.09 12.53 41.76
N ASN A 411 22.98 13.79 42.22
CA ASN A 411 24.08 14.52 42.81
C ASN A 411 24.65 13.86 44.09
N VAL A 412 23.81 13.16 44.89
CA VAL A 412 24.27 12.43 46.06
C VAL A 412 25.14 11.26 45.67
N TYR A 413 24.74 10.51 44.61
CA TYR A 413 25.48 9.33 44.16
C TYR A 413 26.70 9.66 43.29
N GLU A 414 26.69 10.75 42.56
CA GLU A 414 27.85 11.22 41.77
C GLU A 414 28.97 11.74 42.68
N ASN A 415 28.67 12.17 43.90
CA ASN A 415 29.64 12.67 44.84
C ASN A 415 30.18 11.57 45.77
N TYR A 416 31.08 10.75 45.26
CA TYR A 416 31.79 9.66 45.94
C TYR A 416 32.29 9.98 47.34
N LYS A 417 32.72 11.20 47.59
CA LYS A 417 33.29 11.63 48.86
C LYS A 417 32.34 11.55 50.07
N ARG A 418 31.07 11.26 49.83
CA ARG A 418 30.07 11.14 50.89
C ARG A 418 29.72 9.69 51.23
N MET A 419 30.21 8.71 50.45
CA MET A 419 30.04 7.30 50.74
C MET A 419 31.14 6.79 51.68
N PRO A 420 30.83 5.85 52.57
CA PRO A 420 31.80 5.35 53.57
C PRO A 420 33.03 4.70 52.92
N ASP A 421 32.86 4.00 51.81
CA ASP A 421 33.90 3.40 51.00
C ASP A 421 33.40 3.10 49.59
N GLU A 422 34.30 2.65 48.68
CA GLU A 422 33.99 2.35 47.28
C GLU A 422 33.14 1.10 47.05
N THR A 423 32.92 0.29 48.08
CA THR A 423 32.17 -0.98 48.01
C THR A 423 30.72 -0.81 48.43
N VAL A 424 30.36 0.33 49.02
CA VAL A 424 29.01 0.59 49.49
C VAL A 424 28.07 0.81 48.29
N GLN A 425 27.03 0.01 48.24
CA GLN A 425 25.93 0.18 47.32
C GLN A 425 24.74 0.78 48.05
N GLY A 426 24.15 1.81 47.48
CA GLY A 426 22.98 2.48 48.01
C GLY A 426 21.86 2.63 46.96
N ALA A 427 20.63 2.58 47.41
CA ALA A 427 19.47 2.88 46.59
C ALA A 427 18.57 3.86 47.37
N MET A 428 17.98 4.80 46.66
CA MET A 428 17.08 5.77 47.25
C MET A 428 15.86 5.97 46.36
N VAL A 429 14.67 5.93 46.94
CA VAL A 429 13.39 6.18 46.25
C VAL A 429 12.68 7.31 46.98
N VAL A 430 12.24 8.30 46.24
CA VAL A 430 11.37 9.38 46.76
C VAL A 430 9.98 9.22 46.17
N MET A 431 8.98 9.08 47.08
CA MET A 431 7.58 8.94 46.69
C MET A 431 6.75 10.02 47.39
N ASP A 432 5.67 10.42 46.75
CA ASP A 432 4.64 11.23 47.39
C ASP A 432 3.66 10.37 48.22
N TYR A 433 2.75 11.03 48.94
CA TYR A 433 1.74 10.34 49.78
C TYR A 433 0.68 9.55 48.99
N ASN A 434 0.65 9.73 47.66
CA ASN A 434 -0.23 8.96 46.76
C ASN A 434 0.50 7.75 46.15
N GLY A 435 1.73 7.48 46.56
CA GLY A 435 2.54 6.36 46.07
C GLY A 435 3.19 6.60 44.69
N ARG A 436 3.21 7.85 44.19
CA ARG A 436 3.86 8.16 42.93
C ARG A 436 5.38 8.34 43.16
N VAL A 437 6.20 7.67 42.36
CA VAL A 437 7.64 7.76 42.41
C VAL A 437 8.09 9.09 41.75
N LEU A 438 8.67 9.99 42.55
CA LEU A 438 9.12 11.31 42.11
C LEU A 438 10.61 11.29 41.70
N GLY A 439 11.38 10.33 42.21
CA GLY A 439 12.79 10.14 41.91
C GLY A 439 13.30 8.78 42.37
N LEU A 440 14.28 8.25 41.64
CA LEU A 440 14.88 6.94 41.89
C LEU A 440 16.37 6.93 41.52
#